data_350ddb0d0416991592c9f721d7c9334a
#
_entry.id   350ddb0d0416991592c9f721d7c9334a
#
_cell.length_a   1.000
_cell.length_b   1.000
_cell.length_c   1.000
_cell.angle_alpha   90.00
_cell.angle_beta   90.00
_cell.angle_gamma   90.00
#
_symmetry.space_group_name_H-M   'P 1'
#
loop_
_entity.id
_entity.type
_entity.pdbx_description
1 polymer ?
#
loop_
_entity_poly.entity_id
_entity_poly.type
_entity_poly.pdbx_seq_one_letter_code
_entity_poly.pdbx_strand_id
1 'polypeptide(L)'
;MENVLPNEGIIAIPKDKLPPEFVEWIRTMQETANEKLQKADRTLRKIHGLIKAMQTAVQLTYDHQQLGKVEFEATTEWYLENSSRTTAFIVTYGRLFTESKGTYKIERSKIPDELGDIHDEVMRMRNKLYAHNGDHESINTYPEIGFDGTEFEIRLGMTIDVHVGGNNHWDALVTFVNEHIHDQLYKNIERLKEETGTVWRTSEGG
;
A
#
# COMPACT_ATOMS: atom_id res chain seq x y z
N MET A 1 31.21 -2.20 4.09
CA MET A 1 31.59 -0.81 3.76
C MET A 1 30.51 0.05 4.37
N GLU A 2 30.78 0.65 5.52
CA GLU A 2 29.87 1.59 6.18
C GLU A 2 29.87 2.89 5.35
N ASN A 3 28.75 3.21 4.75
CA ASN A 3 28.50 4.54 4.19
C ASN A 3 28.22 5.48 5.38
N VAL A 4 29.27 6.02 5.96
CA VAL A 4 29.19 7.18 6.84
C VAL A 4 28.86 8.36 5.94
N LEU A 5 27.62 8.86 6.02
CA LEU A 5 27.26 10.18 5.44
C LEU A 5 28.23 11.21 6.00
N PRO A 6 28.82 12.09 5.18
CA PRO A 6 29.70 13.12 5.68
C PRO A 6 28.89 14.05 6.59
N ASN A 7 29.24 14.08 7.85
CA ASN A 7 28.69 14.99 8.87
C ASN A 7 29.30 16.39 8.68
N GLU A 8 29.26 16.92 7.48
CA GLU A 8 29.77 18.24 7.16
C GLU A 8 28.80 19.29 7.71
N GLY A 9 29.15 19.89 8.84
CA GLY A 9 28.56 21.11 9.34
C GLY A 9 27.77 21.06 10.62
N ILE A 10 27.63 19.91 11.32
CA ILE A 10 26.99 19.86 12.64
C ILE A 10 28.07 19.97 13.73
N ILE A 11 28.18 21.16 14.33
CA ILE A 11 29.01 21.36 15.52
C ILE A 11 28.12 21.19 16.75
N ALA A 12 28.36 20.12 17.52
CA ALA A 12 27.73 19.94 18.81
C ALA A 12 28.41 20.79 19.89
N ILE A 13 27.79 21.88 20.30
CA ILE A 13 28.27 22.73 21.40
C ILE A 13 27.57 22.27 22.69
N PRO A 14 28.33 21.89 23.76
CA PRO A 14 27.74 21.58 25.06
C PRO A 14 26.90 22.74 25.58
N LYS A 15 25.72 22.44 26.15
CA LYS A 15 24.72 23.44 26.59
C LYS A 15 25.30 24.43 27.65
N ASP A 16 26.20 23.96 28.47
CA ASP A 16 26.91 24.74 29.50
C ASP A 16 27.92 25.74 28.93
N LYS A 17 28.27 25.61 27.65
CA LYS A 17 29.18 26.53 26.93
C LYS A 17 28.45 27.56 26.09
N LEU A 18 27.11 27.51 26.04
CA LEU A 18 26.30 28.47 25.30
C LEU A 18 26.04 29.71 26.14
N PRO A 19 26.04 30.92 25.53
CA PRO A 19 25.62 32.15 26.21
C PRO A 19 24.18 31.99 26.76
N PRO A 20 23.89 32.53 27.98
CA PRO A 20 22.57 32.39 28.60
C PRO A 20 21.40 32.88 27.71
N GLU A 21 21.60 33.96 26.96
CA GLU A 21 20.64 34.52 26.02
C GLU A 21 20.33 33.56 24.88
N PHE A 22 21.33 32.79 24.46
CA PHE A 22 21.15 31.79 23.38
C PHE A 22 20.40 30.56 23.89
N VAL A 23 20.68 30.13 25.13
CA VAL A 23 19.92 29.05 25.79
C VAL A 23 18.44 29.43 25.95
N GLU A 24 18.17 30.67 26.36
CA GLU A 24 16.80 31.19 26.52
C GLU A 24 16.09 31.28 25.17
N TRP A 25 16.78 31.77 24.13
CA TRP A 25 16.24 31.80 22.77
C TRP A 25 15.88 30.40 22.26
N ILE A 26 16.78 29.38 22.44
CA ILE A 26 16.47 28.00 22.08
C ILE A 26 15.24 27.50 22.81
N ARG A 27 15.14 27.76 24.11
CA ARG A 27 13.99 27.36 24.94
C ARG A 27 12.69 27.94 24.40
N THR A 28 12.65 29.21 24.13
CA THR A 28 11.47 29.91 23.59
C THR A 28 11.07 29.36 22.22
N MET A 29 12.04 29.06 21.35
CA MET A 29 11.80 28.46 20.04
C MET A 29 11.23 27.05 20.16
N GLN A 30 11.72 26.24 21.12
CA GLN A 30 11.21 24.88 21.36
C GLN A 30 9.78 24.92 21.93
N GLU A 31 9.49 25.81 22.87
CA GLU A 31 8.15 25.96 23.43
C GLU A 31 7.15 26.36 22.34
N THR A 32 7.49 27.35 21.53
CA THR A 32 6.68 27.81 20.40
C THR A 32 6.45 26.68 19.37
N ALA A 33 7.49 25.91 19.05
CA ALA A 33 7.38 24.76 18.14
C ALA A 33 6.46 23.66 18.72
N ASN A 34 6.63 23.34 20.00
CA ASN A 34 5.81 22.35 20.68
C ASN A 34 4.32 22.71 20.70
N GLU A 35 3.98 23.98 20.99
CA GLU A 35 2.60 24.46 20.94
C GLU A 35 1.98 24.29 19.55
N LYS A 36 2.73 24.62 18.48
CA LYS A 36 2.29 24.45 17.11
C LYS A 36 2.10 22.97 16.76
N LEU A 37 3.04 22.10 17.15
CA LEU A 37 2.97 20.66 16.92
C LEU A 37 1.78 20.02 17.65
N GLN A 38 1.48 20.46 18.89
CA GLN A 38 0.30 19.99 19.61
C GLN A 38 -1.01 20.35 18.90
N LYS A 39 -1.13 21.56 18.36
CA LYS A 39 -2.31 21.98 17.57
C LYS A 39 -2.48 21.12 16.32
N ALA A 40 -1.39 20.71 15.70
CA ALA A 40 -1.35 19.92 14.47
C ALA A 40 -1.33 18.40 14.68
N ASP A 41 -1.33 17.89 15.92
CA ASP A 41 -1.12 16.46 16.22
C ASP A 41 -2.05 15.53 15.44
N ARG A 42 -3.33 15.89 15.30
CA ARG A 42 -4.30 15.08 14.55
C ARG A 42 -3.93 14.99 13.06
N THR A 43 -3.51 16.10 12.45
CA THR A 43 -3.13 16.17 11.04
C THR A 43 -1.81 15.46 10.79
N LEU A 44 -0.86 15.59 11.73
CA LEU A 44 0.42 14.85 11.69
C LEU A 44 0.21 13.34 11.75
N ARG A 45 -0.70 12.86 12.60
CA ARG A 45 -1.06 11.41 12.64
C ARG A 45 -1.68 10.93 11.33
N LYS A 46 -2.52 11.77 10.68
CA LYS A 46 -3.05 11.43 9.34
C LYS A 46 -1.95 11.34 8.29
N ILE A 47 -1.04 12.31 8.29
CA ILE A 47 0.12 12.30 7.37
C ILE A 47 0.96 11.03 7.59
N HIS A 48 1.23 10.66 8.85
CA HIS A 48 1.93 9.40 9.14
C HIS A 48 1.20 8.17 8.58
N GLY A 49 -0.14 8.13 8.73
CA GLY A 49 -0.95 7.06 8.13
C GLY A 49 -0.87 7.04 6.61
N LEU A 50 -0.86 8.22 5.97
CA LEU A 50 -0.73 8.37 4.52
C LEU A 50 0.66 7.93 4.00
N ILE A 51 1.74 8.23 4.74
CA ILE A 51 3.08 7.75 4.39
C ILE A 51 3.12 6.21 4.36
N LYS A 52 2.51 5.54 5.33
CA LYS A 52 2.39 4.08 5.33
C LYS A 52 1.56 3.56 4.15
N ALA A 53 0.46 4.23 3.84
CA ALA A 53 -0.36 3.87 2.68
C ALA A 53 0.40 4.09 1.37
N MET A 54 1.23 5.13 1.26
CA MET A 54 2.09 5.39 0.11
C MET A 54 3.10 4.25 -0.09
N GLN A 55 3.73 3.75 0.97
CA GLN A 55 4.62 2.57 0.87
C GLN A 55 3.87 1.35 0.33
N THR A 56 2.62 1.14 0.76
CA THR A 56 1.77 0.06 0.24
C THR A 56 1.40 0.30 -1.23
N ALA A 57 1.13 1.54 -1.64
CA ALA A 57 0.82 1.89 -3.04
C ALA A 57 2.04 1.70 -3.97
N VAL A 58 3.25 2.00 -3.49
CA VAL A 58 4.50 1.70 -4.22
C VAL A 58 4.64 0.19 -4.44
N GLN A 59 4.41 -0.61 -3.39
CA GLN A 59 4.42 -2.07 -3.51
C GLN A 59 3.35 -2.56 -4.49
N LEU A 60 2.13 -2.01 -4.43
CA LEU A 60 1.04 -2.35 -5.35
C LEU A 60 1.42 -2.07 -6.81
N THR A 61 2.03 -0.92 -7.06
CA THR A 61 2.52 -0.54 -8.40
C THR A 61 3.58 -1.53 -8.90
N TYR A 62 4.51 -1.92 -8.03
CA TYR A 62 5.51 -2.91 -8.35
C TYR A 62 4.89 -4.29 -8.66
N ASP A 63 3.99 -4.77 -7.79
CA ASP A 63 3.31 -6.06 -7.98
C ASP A 63 2.54 -6.09 -9.31
N HIS A 64 1.82 -4.99 -9.64
CA HIS A 64 1.13 -4.85 -10.92
C HIS A 64 2.08 -4.89 -12.12
N GLN A 65 3.20 -4.17 -12.04
CA GLN A 65 4.21 -4.18 -13.11
C GLN A 65 4.84 -5.57 -13.30
N GLN A 66 4.99 -6.36 -12.24
CA GLN A 66 5.50 -7.73 -12.36
C GLN A 66 4.50 -8.66 -13.05
N LEU A 67 3.20 -8.49 -12.80
CA LEU A 67 2.15 -9.23 -13.53
C LEU A 67 2.21 -8.97 -15.04
N GLY A 68 2.41 -7.72 -15.45
CA GLY A 68 2.49 -7.35 -16.87
C GLY A 68 3.74 -7.86 -17.61
N LYS A 69 4.74 -8.38 -16.88
CA LYS A 69 6.00 -8.91 -17.49
C LYS A 69 5.96 -10.41 -17.76
N VAL A 70 4.95 -11.11 -17.28
CA VAL A 70 4.87 -12.57 -17.43
C VAL A 70 4.22 -12.90 -18.75
N GLU A 71 5.01 -13.40 -19.71
CA GLU A 71 4.48 -13.97 -20.94
C GLU A 71 3.76 -15.27 -20.61
N PHE A 72 2.62 -15.51 -21.28
CA PHE A 72 1.84 -16.72 -21.04
C PHE A 72 2.57 -17.95 -21.55
N GLU A 73 2.74 -18.93 -20.66
CA GLU A 73 3.22 -20.27 -20.97
C GLU A 73 2.28 -21.30 -20.34
N ALA A 74 1.91 -22.32 -21.09
CA ALA A 74 1.04 -23.40 -20.60
C ALA A 74 1.85 -24.42 -19.76
N THR A 75 2.52 -23.96 -18.70
CA THR A 75 3.33 -24.77 -17.78
C THR A 75 2.85 -24.62 -16.35
N THR A 76 3.11 -25.63 -15.51
CA THR A 76 2.81 -25.57 -14.08
C THR A 76 3.60 -24.46 -13.38
N GLU A 77 4.84 -24.27 -13.77
CA GLU A 77 5.73 -23.23 -13.25
C GLU A 77 5.14 -21.85 -13.51
N TRP A 78 4.73 -21.58 -14.76
CA TRP A 78 4.07 -20.33 -15.11
C TRP A 78 2.81 -20.09 -14.26
N TYR A 79 1.96 -21.13 -14.15
CA TYR A 79 0.74 -21.04 -13.34
C TYR A 79 1.03 -20.65 -11.90
N LEU A 80 1.98 -21.32 -11.25
CA LEU A 80 2.35 -21.05 -9.85
C LEU A 80 2.93 -19.64 -9.67
N GLU A 81 3.80 -19.21 -10.60
CA GLU A 81 4.39 -17.89 -10.57
C GLU A 81 3.33 -16.80 -10.77
N ASN A 82 2.48 -16.92 -11.78
CA ASN A 82 1.40 -15.99 -12.06
C ASN A 82 0.40 -15.92 -10.89
N SER A 83 0.01 -17.05 -10.31
CA SER A 83 -0.85 -17.12 -9.15
C SER A 83 -0.25 -16.43 -7.93
N SER A 84 1.04 -16.62 -7.68
CA SER A 84 1.77 -15.97 -6.59
C SER A 84 1.79 -14.44 -6.76
N ARG A 85 2.07 -13.93 -7.94
CA ARG A 85 2.09 -12.50 -8.27
C ARG A 85 0.69 -11.89 -8.17
N THR A 86 -0.32 -12.58 -8.68
CA THR A 86 -1.73 -12.17 -8.57
C THR A 86 -2.15 -12.08 -7.10
N THR A 87 -1.77 -13.06 -6.29
CA THR A 87 -2.01 -13.04 -4.85
C THR A 87 -1.36 -11.83 -4.19
N ALA A 88 -0.09 -11.56 -4.50
CA ALA A 88 0.63 -10.41 -3.96
C ALA A 88 -0.09 -9.11 -4.27
N PHE A 89 -0.48 -8.90 -5.53
CA PHE A 89 -1.24 -7.72 -5.97
C PHE A 89 -2.56 -7.58 -5.21
N ILE A 90 -3.39 -8.62 -5.20
CA ILE A 90 -4.74 -8.59 -4.60
C ILE A 90 -4.66 -8.33 -3.08
N VAL A 91 -3.72 -8.97 -2.39
CA VAL A 91 -3.52 -8.78 -0.95
C VAL A 91 -3.00 -7.37 -0.66
N THR A 92 -2.05 -6.87 -1.44
CA THR A 92 -1.49 -5.53 -1.30
C THR A 92 -2.55 -4.46 -1.56
N TYR A 93 -3.35 -4.61 -2.62
CA TYR A 93 -4.49 -3.75 -2.90
C TYR A 93 -5.48 -3.73 -1.73
N GLY A 94 -5.90 -4.90 -1.25
CA GLY A 94 -6.87 -5.03 -0.16
C GLY A 94 -6.42 -4.39 1.16
N ARG A 95 -5.10 -4.27 1.42
CA ARG A 95 -4.58 -3.59 2.62
C ARG A 95 -4.92 -2.11 2.65
N LEU A 96 -5.05 -1.46 1.50
CA LEU A 96 -5.40 -0.04 1.39
C LEU A 96 -6.87 0.25 1.72
N PHE A 97 -7.72 -0.76 1.66
CA PHE A 97 -9.17 -0.68 1.92
C PHE A 97 -9.58 -1.34 3.24
N THR A 98 -8.64 -1.95 3.95
CA THR A 98 -8.90 -2.63 5.22
C THR A 98 -8.39 -1.77 6.38
N GLU A 99 -9.18 -1.69 7.44
CA GLU A 99 -8.79 -0.94 8.63
C GLU A 99 -7.58 -1.58 9.31
N SER A 100 -6.56 -0.76 9.59
CA SER A 100 -5.36 -1.14 10.31
C SER A 100 -4.89 0.01 11.18
N LYS A 101 -4.41 -0.31 12.40
CA LYS A 101 -4.00 0.70 13.37
C LYS A 101 -2.89 1.61 12.84
N GLY A 102 -3.18 2.90 12.78
CA GLY A 102 -2.20 3.90 12.38
C GLY A 102 -1.86 3.93 10.89
N THR A 103 -2.72 3.35 10.04
CA THR A 103 -2.61 3.40 8.59
C THR A 103 -3.82 4.14 8.03
N TYR A 104 -3.61 4.90 6.95
CA TYR A 104 -4.71 5.51 6.21
C TYR A 104 -5.45 4.44 5.42
N LYS A 105 -6.78 4.46 5.50
CA LYS A 105 -7.67 3.58 4.77
C LYS A 105 -8.41 4.39 3.71
N ILE A 106 -8.47 3.88 2.49
CA ILE A 106 -9.30 4.42 1.42
C ILE A 106 -10.72 3.89 1.63
N GLU A 107 -11.70 4.79 1.76
CA GLU A 107 -13.09 4.39 1.88
C GLU A 107 -13.67 4.01 0.51
N ARG A 108 -14.53 2.98 0.46
CA ARG A 108 -15.20 2.51 -0.78
C ARG A 108 -15.90 3.67 -1.53
N SER A 109 -16.47 4.62 -0.81
CA SER A 109 -17.14 5.79 -1.36
C SER A 109 -16.22 6.78 -2.09
N LYS A 110 -14.91 6.57 -2.06
CA LYS A 110 -13.91 7.38 -2.79
C LYS A 110 -13.53 6.77 -4.13
N ILE A 111 -13.91 5.52 -4.35
CA ILE A 111 -13.72 4.86 -5.64
C ILE A 111 -14.67 5.48 -6.66
N PRO A 112 -14.19 5.95 -7.82
CA PRO A 112 -15.04 6.38 -8.91
C PRO A 112 -16.03 5.30 -9.34
N ASP A 113 -17.23 5.67 -9.74
CA ASP A 113 -18.28 4.72 -10.09
C ASP A 113 -17.86 3.77 -11.23
N GLU A 114 -17.10 4.28 -12.20
CA GLU A 114 -16.55 3.52 -13.32
C GLU A 114 -15.53 2.45 -12.91
N LEU A 115 -14.93 2.58 -11.72
CA LEU A 115 -13.99 1.60 -11.17
C LEU A 115 -14.63 0.70 -10.11
N GLY A 116 -15.91 0.94 -9.80
CA GLY A 116 -16.62 0.27 -8.72
C GLY A 116 -16.65 -1.23 -8.87
N ASP A 117 -17.05 -1.72 -10.02
CA ASP A 117 -17.20 -3.16 -10.30
C ASP A 117 -15.85 -3.88 -10.23
N ILE A 118 -14.80 -3.28 -10.79
CA ILE A 118 -13.43 -3.84 -10.78
C ILE A 118 -12.89 -3.87 -9.35
N HIS A 119 -13.11 -2.81 -8.58
CA HIS A 119 -12.74 -2.75 -7.16
C HIS A 119 -13.42 -3.88 -6.38
N ASP A 120 -14.74 -4.02 -6.53
CA ASP A 120 -15.52 -5.00 -5.80
C ASP A 120 -15.13 -6.44 -6.20
N GLU A 121 -14.74 -6.66 -7.46
CA GLU A 121 -14.17 -7.93 -7.93
C GLU A 121 -12.85 -8.25 -7.21
N VAL A 122 -11.89 -7.33 -7.20
CA VAL A 122 -10.59 -7.53 -6.53
C VAL A 122 -10.78 -7.77 -5.04
N MET A 123 -11.68 -7.03 -4.39
CA MET A 123 -11.97 -7.22 -2.96
C MET A 123 -12.68 -8.56 -2.70
N ARG A 124 -13.53 -9.04 -3.59
CA ARG A 124 -14.15 -10.36 -3.51
C ARG A 124 -13.11 -11.47 -3.65
N MET A 125 -12.20 -11.36 -4.62
CA MET A 125 -11.08 -12.30 -4.77
C MET A 125 -10.20 -12.32 -3.52
N ARG A 126 -9.84 -11.15 -3.00
CA ARG A 126 -9.07 -11.03 -1.76
C ARG A 126 -9.73 -11.79 -0.62
N ASN A 127 -11.04 -11.60 -0.43
CA ASN A 127 -11.75 -12.14 0.71
C ASN A 127 -12.03 -13.66 0.59
N LYS A 128 -12.34 -14.14 -0.61
CA LYS A 128 -12.75 -15.54 -0.82
C LYS A 128 -11.58 -16.44 -1.21
N LEU A 129 -10.73 -16.00 -2.11
CA LEU A 129 -9.74 -16.87 -2.75
C LEU A 129 -8.36 -16.75 -2.11
N TYR A 130 -7.87 -15.51 -1.89
CA TYR A 130 -6.47 -15.27 -1.50
C TYR A 130 -6.25 -15.04 0.00
N ALA A 131 -7.29 -14.69 0.76
CA ALA A 131 -7.20 -14.56 2.22
C ALA A 131 -7.80 -15.75 2.98
N HIS A 132 -8.69 -16.51 2.35
CA HIS A 132 -9.34 -17.68 2.93
C HIS A 132 -9.52 -18.73 1.82
N ASN A 133 -9.49 -20.01 2.17
CA ASN A 133 -9.81 -21.13 1.25
C ASN A 133 -11.33 -21.21 1.02
N GLY A 134 -11.92 -20.13 0.50
CA GLY A 134 -13.35 -20.10 0.16
C GLY A 134 -13.58 -20.47 -1.31
N ASP A 135 -14.78 -20.95 -1.60
CA ASP A 135 -15.21 -21.22 -2.97
C ASP A 135 -15.26 -19.91 -3.77
N HIS A 136 -14.64 -19.93 -4.95
CA HIS A 136 -14.68 -18.85 -5.91
C HIS A 136 -14.95 -19.41 -7.30
N GLU A 137 -15.71 -18.68 -8.11
CA GLU A 137 -16.12 -19.11 -9.46
C GLU A 137 -14.93 -19.34 -10.41
N SER A 138 -13.78 -18.68 -10.15
CA SER A 138 -12.57 -18.87 -10.95
C SER A 138 -11.76 -20.13 -10.60
N ILE A 139 -12.13 -20.87 -9.57
CA ILE A 139 -11.53 -22.18 -9.24
C ILE A 139 -12.64 -23.13 -8.93
N ASN A 140 -12.77 -24.17 -9.72
CA ASN A 140 -13.71 -25.25 -9.48
C ASN A 140 -12.96 -26.57 -9.43
N THR A 141 -13.07 -27.26 -8.30
CA THR A 141 -12.47 -28.60 -8.11
C THR A 141 -13.58 -29.61 -7.93
N TYR A 142 -13.48 -30.72 -8.64
CA TYR A 142 -14.47 -31.80 -8.58
C TYR A 142 -13.78 -33.15 -8.74
N PRO A 143 -14.27 -34.19 -8.05
CA PRO A 143 -13.83 -35.55 -8.31
C PRO A 143 -14.51 -36.09 -9.57
N GLU A 144 -13.73 -36.59 -10.54
CA GLU A 144 -14.21 -37.42 -11.63
C GLU A 144 -14.10 -38.88 -11.20
N ILE A 145 -15.21 -39.58 -11.24
CA ILE A 145 -15.25 -41.00 -10.88
C ILE A 145 -15.46 -41.83 -12.15
N GLY A 146 -14.45 -42.60 -12.51
CA GLY A 146 -14.49 -43.58 -13.56
C GLY A 146 -14.70 -44.99 -13.03
N PHE A 147 -15.32 -45.85 -13.81
CA PHE A 147 -15.46 -47.29 -13.51
C PHE A 147 -15.13 -48.09 -14.78
N ASP A 148 -14.17 -48.98 -14.71
CA ASP A 148 -13.74 -49.80 -15.85
C ASP A 148 -14.44 -51.18 -15.98
N GLY A 149 -15.38 -51.45 -15.06
CA GLY A 149 -16.07 -52.71 -14.95
C GLY A 149 -15.53 -53.59 -13.83
N THR A 150 -14.41 -53.26 -13.22
CA THR A 150 -13.78 -54.02 -12.16
C THR A 150 -13.39 -53.09 -10.98
N GLU A 151 -12.86 -51.91 -11.28
CA GLU A 151 -12.36 -50.97 -10.28
C GLU A 151 -12.90 -49.54 -10.51
N PHE A 152 -13.07 -48.79 -9.40
CA PHE A 152 -13.33 -47.36 -9.47
C PHE A 152 -12.05 -46.58 -9.46
N GLU A 153 -11.93 -45.63 -10.39
CA GLU A 153 -10.84 -44.65 -10.44
C GLU A 153 -11.36 -43.27 -10.04
N ILE A 154 -10.68 -42.58 -9.13
CA ILE A 154 -10.95 -41.19 -8.80
C ILE A 154 -9.88 -40.34 -9.43
N ARG A 155 -10.29 -39.38 -10.25
CA ARG A 155 -9.42 -38.34 -10.82
C ARG A 155 -9.80 -36.99 -10.24
N LEU A 156 -8.81 -36.17 -9.99
CA LEU A 156 -9.04 -34.78 -9.58
C LEU A 156 -9.26 -33.93 -10.85
N GLY A 157 -10.50 -33.50 -11.07
CA GLY A 157 -10.83 -32.48 -12.05
C GLY A 157 -10.67 -31.08 -11.44
N MET A 158 -10.09 -30.17 -12.18
CA MET A 158 -9.93 -28.79 -11.78
C MET A 158 -10.06 -27.86 -12.98
N THR A 159 -10.92 -26.85 -12.83
CA THR A 159 -11.00 -25.71 -13.76
C THR A 159 -10.48 -24.48 -13.05
N ILE A 160 -9.57 -23.74 -13.67
CA ILE A 160 -8.96 -22.54 -13.11
C ILE A 160 -8.99 -21.44 -14.16
N ASP A 161 -9.58 -20.31 -13.77
CA ASP A 161 -9.45 -19.07 -14.50
C ASP A 161 -8.23 -18.33 -13.99
N VAL A 162 -7.34 -17.90 -14.88
CA VAL A 162 -6.11 -17.19 -14.52
C VAL A 162 -6.13 -15.76 -15.05
N HIS A 163 -5.66 -14.82 -14.25
CA HIS A 163 -5.46 -13.44 -14.68
C HIS A 163 -4.10 -13.34 -15.37
N VAL A 164 -4.11 -13.37 -16.68
CA VAL A 164 -2.89 -13.33 -17.52
C VAL A 164 -2.47 -11.89 -17.76
N GLY A 165 -1.16 -11.63 -17.65
CA GLY A 165 -0.57 -10.36 -18.04
C GLY A 165 -1.00 -9.16 -17.19
N GLY A 166 -1.37 -9.41 -15.94
CA GLY A 166 -1.74 -8.34 -14.99
C GLY A 166 -3.07 -7.67 -15.30
N ASN A 167 -3.90 -8.31 -16.06
CA ASN A 167 -5.22 -7.86 -16.51
C ASN A 167 -5.35 -6.32 -16.58
N ASN A 168 -5.25 -5.73 -17.74
CA ASN A 168 -5.20 -4.27 -17.98
C ASN A 168 -6.29 -3.44 -17.26
N HIS A 169 -7.39 -4.07 -16.81
CA HIS A 169 -8.43 -3.42 -16.03
C HIS A 169 -7.92 -2.88 -14.69
N TRP A 170 -6.90 -3.52 -14.10
CA TRP A 170 -6.37 -3.12 -12.79
C TRP A 170 -5.47 -1.90 -12.84
N ASP A 171 -4.97 -1.54 -14.02
CA ASP A 171 -4.14 -0.35 -14.20
C ASP A 171 -4.83 0.93 -13.72
N ALA A 172 -6.10 1.08 -14.05
CA ALA A 172 -6.91 2.21 -13.59
C ALA A 172 -7.07 2.26 -12.06
N LEU A 173 -7.19 1.09 -11.39
CA LEU A 173 -7.23 1.02 -9.93
C LEU A 173 -5.90 1.44 -9.30
N VAL A 174 -4.78 1.00 -9.88
CA VAL A 174 -3.43 1.35 -9.39
C VAL A 174 -3.20 2.85 -9.55
N THR A 175 -3.55 3.41 -10.69
CA THR A 175 -3.48 4.85 -10.96
C THR A 175 -4.32 5.63 -9.96
N PHE A 176 -5.59 5.28 -9.79
CA PHE A 176 -6.47 5.92 -8.82
C PHE A 176 -5.90 5.90 -7.40
N VAL A 177 -5.40 4.75 -6.94
CA VAL A 177 -4.83 4.61 -5.59
C VAL A 177 -3.67 5.56 -5.37
N ASN A 178 -2.73 5.62 -6.32
CA ASN A 178 -1.56 6.50 -6.23
C ASN A 178 -1.96 7.97 -6.20
N GLU A 179 -2.82 8.40 -7.13
CA GLU A 179 -3.32 9.77 -7.20
C GLU A 179 -4.10 10.15 -5.94
N HIS A 180 -4.99 9.28 -5.46
CA HIS A 180 -5.79 9.55 -4.28
C HIS A 180 -4.92 9.75 -3.02
N ILE A 181 -3.94 8.88 -2.78
CA ILE A 181 -3.04 8.98 -1.61
C ILE A 181 -2.21 10.25 -1.70
N HIS A 182 -1.70 10.57 -2.87
CA HIS A 182 -0.91 11.77 -3.13
C HIS A 182 -1.72 13.05 -2.85
N ASP A 183 -2.93 13.13 -3.41
CA ASP A 183 -3.85 14.23 -3.18
C ASP A 183 -4.19 14.42 -1.69
N GLN A 184 -4.43 13.31 -0.99
CA GLN A 184 -4.70 13.37 0.46
C GLN A 184 -3.48 13.84 1.24
N LEU A 185 -2.27 13.46 0.85
CA LEU A 185 -1.04 13.94 1.47
C LEU A 185 -0.90 15.45 1.31
N TYR A 186 -1.02 15.97 0.09
CA TYR A 186 -0.94 17.43 -0.15
C TYR A 186 -2.01 18.21 0.59
N LYS A 187 -3.27 17.76 0.57
CA LYS A 187 -4.36 18.40 1.34
C LYS A 187 -4.05 18.47 2.84
N ASN A 188 -3.41 17.45 3.40
CA ASN A 188 -3.05 17.47 4.83
C ASN A 188 -1.80 18.32 5.10
N ILE A 189 -0.85 18.47 4.17
CA ILE A 189 0.27 19.41 4.29
C ILE A 189 -0.23 20.87 4.27
N GLU A 190 -1.13 21.22 3.35
CA GLU A 190 -1.73 22.56 3.34
C GLU A 190 -2.52 22.84 4.64
N ARG A 191 -3.25 21.84 5.15
CA ARG A 191 -3.94 21.95 6.43
C ARG A 191 -2.98 22.20 7.60
N LEU A 192 -1.78 21.57 7.63
CA LEU A 192 -0.76 21.87 8.62
C LEU A 192 -0.36 23.34 8.63
N LYS A 193 -0.22 23.91 7.43
CA LYS A 193 0.09 25.34 7.28
C LYS A 193 -1.00 26.23 7.87
N GLU A 194 -2.27 25.89 7.63
CA GLU A 194 -3.42 26.59 8.21
C GLU A 194 -3.45 26.46 9.73
N GLU A 195 -3.28 25.24 10.28
CA GLU A 195 -3.35 24.95 11.72
C GLU A 195 -2.19 25.59 12.51
N THR A 196 -1.00 25.67 11.91
CA THR A 196 0.24 26.13 12.60
C THR A 196 0.66 27.55 12.26
N GLY A 197 0.10 28.14 11.19
CA GLY A 197 0.55 29.42 10.65
C GLY A 197 2.00 29.38 10.14
N THR A 198 2.55 28.20 9.82
CA THR A 198 3.96 27.98 9.45
C THR A 198 4.04 27.21 8.15
N VAL A 199 4.98 27.56 7.29
CA VAL A 199 5.24 26.85 6.04
C VAL A 199 5.82 25.46 6.36
N TRP A 200 5.22 24.43 5.79
CA TRP A 200 5.73 23.07 5.82
C TRP A 200 6.30 22.70 4.47
N ARG A 201 7.48 22.12 4.47
CA ARG A 201 8.16 21.67 3.24
C ARG A 201 8.40 20.18 3.35
N THR A 202 8.17 19.47 2.26
CA THR A 202 8.71 18.13 2.08
C THR A 202 10.16 18.31 1.67
N SER A 203 11.10 17.70 2.40
CA SER A 203 12.47 17.58 1.87
C SER A 203 12.38 16.72 0.61
N GLU A 204 12.93 17.20 -0.50
CA GLU A 204 13.19 16.32 -1.64
C GLU A 204 14.06 15.19 -1.11
N GLY A 205 13.60 13.97 -1.25
CA GLY A 205 14.30 12.79 -0.77
C GLY A 205 15.66 12.72 -1.46
N GLY A 206 16.73 12.67 -0.65
CA GLY A 206 18.05 12.39 -1.13
C GLY A 206 18.20 10.95 -1.66
#